data_5e47d9ec06551360c7ce1176da9a0cb0
#
_entry.id   5e47d9ec06551360c7ce1176da9a0cb0
#
_cell.length_a   1.000
_cell.length_b   1.000
_cell.length_c   1.000
_cell.angle_alpha   90.00
_cell.angle_beta   90.00
_cell.angle_gamma   90.00
#
_symmetry.space_group_name_H-M   'P 1'
#
loop_
_entity.id
_entity.type
_entity.pdbx_description
1 polymer ?
#
loop_
_entity_poly.entity_id
_entity_poly.type
_entity_poly.pdbx_seq_one_letter_code
_entity_poly.pdbx_strand_id
1 'polypeptide(L)'
;MIRILTVSIILISGIFAEEISIGSKMPGADYFLKNIDGKESTLSEFKKENGLLVIFSCNTCPWVIRWQDRYNPISDLCQKNDIGFVSVNSNTRLHNSVDSFDEMIYHAAANDYKFPYTLDKNAKLAKAFGATKTPHVYLFNGVGELVYRGAIDDNAKNAKKVKRRYLADAINAVSRGMKVKTKTTKALGCSIKF
;
A
#
# COMPACT_ATOMS: atom_id res chain seq x y z
N MET A 1 -41.81 -26.08 37.79
CA MET A 1 -40.40 -26.07 37.43
C MET A 1 -40.24 -25.35 36.10
N ILE A 2 -39.82 -24.08 36.11
CA ILE A 2 -39.63 -23.26 34.89
C ILE A 2 -38.15 -23.43 34.48
N ARG A 3 -37.92 -24.03 33.29
CA ARG A 3 -36.60 -24.11 32.69
C ARG A 3 -36.29 -22.80 31.97
N ILE A 4 -35.37 -22.04 32.51
CA ILE A 4 -34.84 -20.83 31.82
C ILE A 4 -33.81 -21.29 30.79
N LEU A 5 -34.16 -21.14 29.51
CA LEU A 5 -33.20 -21.31 28.40
C LEU A 5 -32.33 -20.07 28.31
N THR A 6 -31.09 -20.18 28.71
CA THR A 6 -30.08 -19.14 28.45
C THR A 6 -29.62 -19.23 27.00
N VAL A 7 -30.03 -18.26 26.18
CA VAL A 7 -29.53 -18.09 24.82
C VAL A 7 -28.19 -17.31 24.90
N SER A 8 -27.08 -18.00 24.68
CA SER A 8 -25.77 -17.35 24.53
C SER A 8 -25.68 -16.72 23.14
N ILE A 9 -25.76 -15.40 23.07
CA ILE A 9 -25.48 -14.64 21.84
C ILE A 9 -23.97 -14.60 21.66
N ILE A 10 -23.44 -15.39 20.74
CA ILE A 10 -22.04 -15.30 20.29
C ILE A 10 -21.95 -14.07 19.36
N LEU A 11 -21.45 -12.95 19.88
CA LEU A 11 -21.06 -11.81 19.08
C LEU A 11 -19.82 -12.20 18.26
N ILE A 12 -20.01 -12.55 16.99
CA ILE A 12 -18.92 -12.66 16.02
C ILE A 12 -18.50 -11.23 15.66
N SER A 13 -17.60 -10.63 16.45
CA SER A 13 -16.90 -9.44 16.05
C SER A 13 -15.97 -9.84 14.90
N GLY A 14 -16.26 -9.32 13.70
CA GLY A 14 -15.35 -9.45 12.57
C GLY A 14 -14.00 -8.84 12.96
N ILE A 15 -13.00 -9.68 13.16
CA ILE A 15 -11.62 -9.27 13.45
C ILE A 15 -11.08 -8.65 12.16
N PHE A 16 -11.24 -7.34 11.98
CA PHE A 16 -10.39 -6.62 11.05
C PHE A 16 -8.98 -6.63 11.64
N ALA A 17 -8.03 -7.17 10.90
CA ALA A 17 -6.65 -7.15 11.34
C ALA A 17 -6.24 -5.69 11.62
N GLU A 18 -5.65 -5.47 12.80
CA GLU A 18 -5.10 -4.17 13.16
C GLU A 18 -3.99 -3.81 12.17
N GLU A 19 -3.88 -2.52 11.84
CA GLU A 19 -2.83 -2.03 10.95
C GLU A 19 -1.45 -2.30 11.56
N ILE A 20 -0.54 -2.90 10.77
CA ILE A 20 0.80 -3.29 11.24
C ILE A 20 1.55 -2.11 11.87
N SER A 21 2.24 -2.37 12.97
CA SER A 21 2.97 -1.37 13.74
C SER A 21 4.37 -1.10 13.17
N ILE A 22 4.92 0.09 13.43
CA ILE A 22 6.32 0.40 13.12
C ILE A 22 7.25 -0.60 13.79
N GLY A 23 8.22 -1.12 13.03
CA GLY A 23 9.12 -2.19 13.44
C GLY A 23 8.63 -3.61 13.12
N SER A 24 7.36 -3.80 12.73
CA SER A 24 6.86 -5.11 12.28
C SER A 24 7.59 -5.57 11.04
N LYS A 25 7.82 -6.88 10.93
CA LYS A 25 8.27 -7.51 9.68
C LYS A 25 7.17 -7.43 8.63
N MET A 26 7.56 -7.40 7.36
CA MET A 26 6.67 -7.34 6.21
C MET A 26 5.77 -8.59 6.15
N PRO A 27 4.46 -8.48 6.38
CA PRO A 27 3.57 -9.64 6.32
C PRO A 27 3.30 -10.02 4.88
N GLY A 28 3.06 -11.32 4.62
CA GLY A 28 2.75 -11.80 3.28
C GLY A 28 3.87 -11.57 2.26
N ALA A 29 5.12 -11.51 2.72
CA ALA A 29 6.29 -11.26 1.88
C ALA A 29 6.39 -12.21 0.68
N ASP A 30 5.91 -13.46 0.84
CA ASP A 30 5.95 -14.51 -0.16
C ASP A 30 4.56 -14.77 -0.82
N TYR A 31 3.58 -13.87 -0.64
CA TYR A 31 2.32 -13.97 -1.37
C TYR A 31 2.52 -13.57 -2.82
N PHE A 32 2.07 -14.44 -3.73
CA PHE A 32 2.09 -14.15 -5.15
C PHE A 32 1.07 -13.06 -5.51
N LEU A 33 1.56 -12.07 -6.24
CA LEU A 33 0.80 -10.95 -6.79
C LEU A 33 0.95 -10.95 -8.30
N LYS A 34 -0.16 -10.90 -9.03
CA LYS A 34 -0.13 -10.82 -10.48
C LYS A 34 0.16 -9.39 -10.92
N ASN A 35 1.32 -9.16 -11.52
CA ASN A 35 1.70 -7.86 -12.06
C ASN A 35 1.06 -7.62 -13.44
N ILE A 36 0.88 -6.36 -13.83
CA ILE A 36 0.29 -5.95 -15.13
C ILE A 36 1.06 -6.45 -16.35
N ASP A 37 2.32 -6.87 -16.22
CA ASP A 37 3.10 -7.56 -17.27
C ASP A 37 2.73 -9.04 -17.41
N GLY A 38 1.77 -9.53 -16.63
CA GLY A 38 1.29 -10.90 -16.61
C GLY A 38 2.09 -11.87 -15.74
N LYS A 39 3.23 -11.45 -15.18
CA LYS A 39 4.04 -12.26 -14.28
C LYS A 39 3.48 -12.26 -12.87
N GLU A 40 3.72 -13.35 -12.15
CA GLU A 40 3.48 -13.39 -10.70
C GLU A 40 4.81 -13.16 -9.98
N SER A 41 4.78 -12.30 -8.97
CA SER A 41 5.94 -11.97 -8.14
C SER A 41 5.52 -11.75 -6.70
N THR A 42 6.46 -11.87 -5.78
CA THR A 42 6.25 -11.68 -4.35
C THR A 42 6.80 -10.33 -3.88
N LEU A 43 6.41 -9.87 -2.69
CA LEU A 43 7.03 -8.68 -2.11
C LEU A 43 8.52 -8.87 -1.85
N SER A 44 8.93 -10.11 -1.51
CA SER A 44 10.35 -10.48 -1.34
C SER A 44 11.15 -10.23 -2.61
N GLU A 45 10.60 -10.56 -3.78
CA GLU A 45 11.26 -10.35 -5.09
C GLU A 45 11.31 -8.88 -5.51
N PHE A 46 10.31 -8.08 -5.13
CA PHE A 46 10.32 -6.63 -5.38
C PHE A 46 11.26 -5.87 -4.45
N LYS A 47 11.60 -6.45 -3.28
CA LYS A 47 12.48 -5.78 -2.29
C LYS A 47 13.90 -5.66 -2.85
N LYS A 48 14.49 -4.47 -2.72
CA LYS A 48 15.90 -4.21 -3.02
C LYS A 48 16.73 -4.09 -1.73
N GLU A 49 18.03 -3.79 -1.89
CA GLU A 49 18.98 -3.77 -0.79
C GLU A 49 18.51 -2.86 0.36
N ASN A 50 18.12 -1.63 0.04
CA ASN A 50 17.71 -0.66 1.05
C ASN A 50 16.24 -0.76 1.48
N GLY A 51 15.44 -1.64 0.86
CA GLY A 51 14.06 -1.89 1.30
C GLY A 51 13.02 -1.98 0.20
N LEU A 52 11.76 -1.80 0.60
CA LEU A 52 10.60 -1.87 -0.28
C LEU A 52 9.55 -0.82 0.12
N LEU A 53 9.06 -0.09 -0.87
CA LEU A 53 7.87 0.73 -0.79
C LEU A 53 6.67 -0.05 -1.33
N VAL A 54 5.62 -0.17 -0.53
CA VAL A 54 4.32 -0.73 -0.92
C VAL A 54 3.27 0.38 -0.83
N ILE A 55 2.53 0.62 -1.92
CA ILE A 55 1.38 1.54 -1.92
C ILE A 55 0.12 0.76 -2.29
N PHE A 56 -0.81 0.60 -1.35
CA PHE A 56 -2.15 0.15 -1.72
C PHE A 56 -2.85 1.25 -2.49
N SER A 57 -3.26 0.94 -3.72
CA SER A 57 -3.81 1.89 -4.68
C SER A 57 -4.99 1.28 -5.44
N CYS A 58 -5.54 2.02 -6.40
CA CYS A 58 -6.59 1.57 -7.31
C CYS A 58 -6.73 2.55 -8.47
N ASN A 59 -7.58 2.25 -9.45
CA ASN A 59 -7.68 3.06 -10.68
C ASN A 59 -8.51 4.34 -10.50
N THR A 60 -9.62 4.28 -9.78
CA THR A 60 -10.66 5.31 -9.83
C THR A 60 -10.86 6.11 -8.54
N CYS A 61 -10.08 5.85 -7.49
CA CYS A 61 -10.21 6.60 -6.25
C CYS A 61 -9.79 8.06 -6.42
N PRO A 62 -10.66 9.06 -6.10
CA PRO A 62 -10.31 10.48 -6.22
C PRO A 62 -9.06 10.88 -5.43
N TRP A 63 -8.76 10.18 -4.33
CA TRP A 63 -7.53 10.42 -3.56
C TRP A 63 -6.30 9.86 -4.26
N VAL A 64 -6.39 8.70 -4.93
CA VAL A 64 -5.30 8.19 -5.77
C VAL A 64 -5.01 9.18 -6.90
N ILE A 65 -6.05 9.60 -7.63
CA ILE A 65 -5.93 10.56 -8.75
C ILE A 65 -5.27 11.87 -8.30
N ARG A 66 -5.56 12.35 -7.10
CA ARG A 66 -4.94 13.59 -6.55
C ARG A 66 -3.45 13.47 -6.28
N TRP A 67 -2.94 12.28 -5.97
CA TRP A 67 -1.52 12.03 -5.72
C TRP A 67 -0.79 11.36 -6.87
N GLN A 68 -1.49 11.08 -7.97
CA GLN A 68 -0.96 10.30 -9.08
C GLN A 68 0.29 10.90 -9.71
N ASP A 69 0.37 12.23 -9.81
CA ASP A 69 1.53 12.96 -10.29
C ASP A 69 2.80 12.81 -9.41
N ARG A 70 2.70 12.22 -8.22
CA ARG A 70 3.82 11.91 -7.33
C ARG A 70 4.35 10.49 -7.54
N TYR A 71 3.57 9.58 -8.13
CA TYR A 71 3.94 8.16 -8.19
C TYR A 71 5.22 7.92 -8.99
N ASN A 72 5.33 8.43 -10.21
CA ASN A 72 6.55 8.30 -11.01
C ASN A 72 7.76 8.99 -10.36
N PRO A 73 7.68 10.26 -9.87
CA PRO A 73 8.78 10.86 -9.10
C PRO A 73 9.21 10.08 -7.85
N ILE A 74 8.28 9.43 -7.15
CA ILE A 74 8.60 8.55 -6.02
C ILE A 74 9.26 7.26 -6.50
N SER A 75 8.81 6.69 -7.63
CA SER A 75 9.46 5.54 -8.25
C SER A 75 10.91 5.83 -8.61
N ASP A 76 11.17 6.97 -9.27
CA ASP A 76 12.52 7.41 -9.63
C ASP A 76 13.39 7.60 -8.36
N LEU A 77 12.80 8.18 -7.30
CA LEU A 77 13.49 8.34 -6.02
C LEU A 77 13.81 6.98 -5.37
N CYS A 78 12.89 6.02 -5.39
CA CYS A 78 13.12 4.67 -4.91
C CYS A 78 14.24 3.98 -5.70
N GLN A 79 14.19 4.05 -7.03
CA GLN A 79 15.21 3.46 -7.89
C GLN A 79 16.61 4.03 -7.60
N LYS A 80 16.71 5.36 -7.49
CA LYS A 80 17.99 6.06 -7.15
C LYS A 80 18.56 5.63 -5.79
N ASN A 81 17.70 5.24 -4.86
CA ASN A 81 18.07 4.87 -3.50
C ASN A 81 18.11 3.36 -3.27
N ASP A 82 18.06 2.54 -4.33
CA ASP A 82 18.03 1.07 -4.27
C ASP A 82 16.93 0.53 -3.32
N ILE A 83 15.76 1.13 -3.41
CA ILE A 83 14.53 0.72 -2.74
C ILE A 83 13.57 0.19 -3.82
N GLY A 84 12.99 -0.98 -3.62
CA GLY A 84 11.93 -1.49 -4.48
C GLY A 84 10.67 -0.64 -4.34
N PHE A 85 9.84 -0.60 -5.39
CA PHE A 85 8.52 0.00 -5.32
C PHE A 85 7.50 -0.90 -5.99
N VAL A 86 6.37 -1.13 -5.34
CA VAL A 86 5.22 -1.84 -5.89
C VAL A 86 3.92 -1.15 -5.48
N SER A 87 3.02 -0.97 -6.43
CA SER A 87 1.64 -0.55 -6.18
C SER A 87 0.73 -1.78 -6.20
N VAL A 88 -0.27 -1.84 -5.30
CA VAL A 88 -1.10 -3.02 -5.07
C VAL A 88 -2.58 -2.64 -5.11
N ASN A 89 -3.34 -3.25 -6.02
CA ASN A 89 -4.80 -3.10 -6.07
C ASN A 89 -5.49 -4.25 -5.33
N SER A 90 -6.13 -3.89 -4.22
CA SER A 90 -6.85 -4.83 -3.34
C SER A 90 -8.37 -4.60 -3.32
N ASN A 91 -8.92 -3.84 -4.26
CA ASN A 91 -10.35 -3.54 -4.36
C ASN A 91 -11.16 -4.72 -4.93
N THR A 92 -11.20 -5.83 -4.20
CA THR A 92 -11.75 -7.12 -4.71
C THR A 92 -13.16 -7.03 -5.28
N ARG A 93 -14.03 -6.20 -4.70
CA ARG A 93 -15.39 -5.98 -5.23
C ARG A 93 -15.41 -5.30 -6.61
N LEU A 94 -14.33 -4.64 -6.99
CA LEU A 94 -14.22 -3.91 -8.25
C LEU A 94 -13.32 -4.60 -9.27
N HIS A 95 -12.73 -5.77 -8.94
CA HIS A 95 -11.85 -6.53 -9.84
C HIS A 95 -12.55 -7.08 -11.09
N ASN A 96 -13.90 -7.10 -11.12
CA ASN A 96 -14.68 -7.45 -12.30
C ASN A 96 -15.26 -6.21 -13.04
N SER A 97 -14.76 -5.00 -12.70
CA SER A 97 -15.22 -3.73 -13.26
C SER A 97 -14.07 -2.73 -13.38
N VAL A 98 -14.19 -1.55 -12.79
CA VAL A 98 -13.23 -0.42 -12.92
C VAL A 98 -11.83 -0.69 -12.35
N ASP A 99 -11.64 -1.72 -11.55
CA ASP A 99 -10.36 -2.19 -11.03
C ASP A 99 -10.00 -3.59 -11.56
N SER A 100 -10.57 -4.01 -12.71
CA SER A 100 -10.22 -5.27 -13.37
C SER A 100 -8.75 -5.27 -13.82
N PHE A 101 -8.22 -6.45 -14.08
CA PHE A 101 -6.83 -6.57 -14.50
C PHE A 101 -6.55 -5.80 -15.80
N ASP A 102 -7.47 -5.85 -16.76
CA ASP A 102 -7.34 -5.10 -18.03
C ASP A 102 -7.40 -3.58 -17.79
N GLU A 103 -8.30 -3.12 -16.92
CA GLU A 103 -8.37 -1.72 -16.52
C GLU A 103 -7.11 -1.26 -15.76
N MET A 104 -6.47 -2.13 -14.98
CA MET A 104 -5.17 -1.83 -14.36
C MET A 104 -4.06 -1.64 -15.41
N ILE A 105 -4.01 -2.49 -16.45
CA ILE A 105 -3.06 -2.35 -17.57
C ILE A 105 -3.29 -1.02 -18.29
N TYR A 106 -4.54 -0.71 -18.63
CA TYR A 106 -4.91 0.54 -19.29
C TYR A 106 -4.55 1.76 -18.42
N HIS A 107 -4.90 1.73 -17.14
CA HIS A 107 -4.61 2.80 -16.18
C HIS A 107 -3.11 3.05 -16.04
N ALA A 108 -2.31 1.99 -15.91
CA ALA A 108 -0.86 2.08 -15.80
C ALA A 108 -0.23 2.68 -17.08
N ALA A 109 -0.69 2.25 -18.24
CA ALA A 109 -0.23 2.79 -19.53
C ALA A 109 -0.60 4.27 -19.68
N ALA A 110 -1.85 4.65 -19.37
CA ALA A 110 -2.33 6.03 -19.46
C ALA A 110 -1.57 7.01 -18.53
N ASN A 111 -0.97 6.50 -17.46
CA ASN A 111 -0.23 7.29 -16.46
C ASN A 111 1.28 7.04 -16.49
N ASP A 112 1.79 6.35 -17.52
CA ASP A 112 3.22 6.04 -17.71
C ASP A 112 3.87 5.46 -16.44
N TYR A 113 3.20 4.47 -15.81
CA TYR A 113 3.72 3.84 -14.59
C TYR A 113 5.05 3.12 -14.85
N LYS A 114 6.10 3.52 -14.13
CA LYS A 114 7.46 2.98 -14.23
C LYS A 114 7.80 1.98 -13.14
N PHE A 115 6.78 1.41 -12.51
CA PHE A 115 6.87 0.51 -11.36
C PHE A 115 5.84 -0.61 -11.48
N PRO A 116 6.05 -1.76 -10.82
CA PRO A 116 5.07 -2.83 -10.77
C PRO A 116 3.72 -2.37 -10.19
N TYR A 117 2.65 -2.70 -10.90
CA TYR A 117 1.27 -2.52 -10.44
C TYR A 117 0.58 -3.88 -10.40
N THR A 118 0.26 -4.35 -9.20
CA THR A 118 -0.11 -5.75 -8.96
C THR A 118 -1.54 -5.89 -8.46
N LEU A 119 -2.16 -7.02 -8.81
CA LEU A 119 -3.47 -7.42 -8.33
C LEU A 119 -3.33 -8.28 -7.06
N ASP A 120 -3.94 -7.84 -5.96
CA ASP A 120 -4.04 -8.57 -4.71
C ASP A 120 -5.35 -9.37 -4.68
N LYS A 121 -5.30 -10.61 -5.15
CA LYS A 121 -6.47 -11.50 -5.19
C LYS A 121 -7.04 -11.72 -3.78
N ASN A 122 -8.36 -11.53 -3.63
CA ASN A 122 -9.09 -11.67 -2.35
C ASN A 122 -8.62 -10.69 -1.25
N ALA A 123 -7.90 -9.62 -1.61
CA ALA A 123 -7.31 -8.65 -0.68
C ALA A 123 -6.47 -9.30 0.43
N LYS A 124 -5.79 -10.39 0.10
CA LYS A 124 -5.02 -11.18 1.07
C LYS A 124 -3.89 -10.35 1.69
N LEU A 125 -3.19 -9.59 0.84
CA LEU A 125 -2.10 -8.74 1.29
C LEU A 125 -2.62 -7.53 2.08
N ALA A 126 -3.65 -6.83 1.58
CA ALA A 126 -4.24 -5.71 2.31
C ALA A 126 -4.73 -6.10 3.71
N LYS A 127 -5.37 -7.27 3.83
CA LYS A 127 -5.79 -7.81 5.14
C LYS A 127 -4.61 -8.11 6.05
N ALA A 128 -3.52 -8.68 5.52
CA ALA A 128 -2.30 -8.97 6.29
C ALA A 128 -1.62 -7.69 6.82
N PHE A 129 -1.68 -6.59 6.05
CA PHE A 129 -1.16 -5.28 6.45
C PHE A 129 -2.12 -4.50 7.38
N GLY A 130 -3.37 -4.90 7.48
CA GLY A 130 -4.42 -4.08 8.07
C GLY A 130 -4.68 -2.79 7.27
N ALA A 131 -4.36 -2.80 5.98
CA ALA A 131 -4.56 -1.66 5.08
C ALA A 131 -6.05 -1.48 4.78
N THR A 132 -6.57 -0.26 4.96
CA THR A 132 -8.00 0.04 4.80
C THR A 132 -8.28 1.18 3.83
N LYS A 133 -7.24 1.83 3.30
CA LYS A 133 -7.34 3.02 2.45
C LYS A 133 -6.59 2.87 1.13
N THR A 134 -6.99 3.66 0.12
CA THR A 134 -6.25 3.90 -1.12
C THR A 134 -6.19 5.41 -1.39
N PRO A 135 -4.97 6.01 -1.52
CA PRO A 135 -3.68 5.37 -1.32
C PRO A 135 -3.34 5.16 0.16
N HIS A 136 -2.58 4.10 0.47
CA HIS A 136 -2.00 3.86 1.78
C HIS A 136 -0.57 3.37 1.62
N VAL A 137 0.37 4.07 2.21
CA VAL A 137 1.82 3.90 2.01
C VAL A 137 2.44 3.10 3.15
N TYR A 138 3.32 2.15 2.80
CA TYR A 138 4.14 1.38 3.74
C TYR A 138 5.56 1.28 3.20
N LEU A 139 6.54 1.80 3.94
CA LEU A 139 7.96 1.71 3.61
C LEU A 139 8.67 0.79 4.58
N PHE A 140 9.31 -0.24 4.04
CA PHE A 140 10.16 -1.18 4.78
C PHE A 140 11.63 -0.89 4.51
N ASN A 141 12.49 -1.08 5.50
CA ASN A 141 13.94 -1.01 5.35
C ASN A 141 14.55 -2.28 4.72
N GLY A 142 15.86 -2.31 4.53
CA GLY A 142 16.58 -3.42 3.91
C GLY A 142 16.42 -4.76 4.64
N VAL A 143 16.18 -4.75 5.96
CA VAL A 143 15.90 -5.95 6.76
C VAL A 143 14.42 -6.30 6.83
N GLY A 144 13.56 -5.61 6.06
CA GLY A 144 12.13 -5.89 5.96
C GLY A 144 11.30 -5.43 7.16
N GLU A 145 11.74 -4.41 7.90
CA GLU A 145 11.00 -3.82 9.01
C GLU A 145 10.29 -2.53 8.56
N LEU A 146 9.03 -2.36 8.97
CA LEU A 146 8.23 -1.18 8.68
C LEU A 146 8.84 0.04 9.37
N VAL A 147 9.21 1.05 8.61
CA VAL A 147 9.83 2.28 9.11
C VAL A 147 9.00 3.53 8.89
N TYR A 148 8.05 3.47 7.92
CA TYR A 148 7.08 4.54 7.68
C TYR A 148 5.75 3.98 7.17
N ARG A 149 4.62 4.57 7.61
CA ARG A 149 3.30 4.33 7.04
C ARG A 149 2.45 5.61 7.04
N GLY A 150 1.54 5.73 6.07
CA GLY A 150 0.58 6.85 6.01
C GLY A 150 0.40 7.47 4.63
N ALA A 151 0.54 8.80 4.53
CA ALA A 151 0.36 9.58 3.32
C ALA A 151 1.67 9.77 2.53
N ILE A 152 1.58 10.21 1.28
CA ILE A 152 2.75 10.57 0.46
C ILE A 152 3.36 11.90 0.94
N ASP A 153 2.52 12.90 1.09
CA ASP A 153 2.91 14.25 1.53
C ASP A 153 1.74 14.94 2.29
N ASP A 154 1.87 16.22 2.62
CA ASP A 154 0.85 16.99 3.33
C ASP A 154 -0.17 17.69 2.42
N ASN A 155 -0.08 17.54 1.09
CA ASN A 155 -0.96 18.24 0.17
C ASN A 155 -1.35 17.43 -1.07
N ALA A 156 -2.37 16.59 -0.95
CA ALA A 156 -2.90 15.81 -2.07
C ALA A 156 -3.43 16.67 -3.25
N LYS A 157 -3.85 17.90 -2.98
CA LYS A 157 -4.50 18.74 -4.01
C LYS A 157 -3.50 19.42 -4.94
N ASN A 158 -2.30 19.73 -4.47
CA ASN A 158 -1.36 20.56 -5.25
C ASN A 158 0.09 20.26 -4.85
N ALA A 159 0.83 19.61 -5.76
CA ALA A 159 2.24 19.27 -5.56
C ALA A 159 3.14 20.49 -5.27
N LYS A 160 2.81 21.65 -5.89
CA LYS A 160 3.57 22.89 -5.70
C LYS A 160 3.39 23.53 -4.33
N LYS A 161 2.34 23.13 -3.58
CA LYS A 161 2.05 23.63 -2.23
C LYS A 161 2.43 22.65 -1.12
N VAL A 162 3.13 21.56 -1.45
CA VAL A 162 3.64 20.59 -0.48
C VAL A 162 4.72 21.26 0.39
N LYS A 163 4.52 21.21 1.71
CA LYS A 163 5.47 21.72 2.72
C LYS A 163 6.22 20.57 3.40
N ARG A 164 5.60 19.40 3.53
CA ARG A 164 6.18 18.22 4.19
C ARG A 164 6.12 17.03 3.24
N ARG A 165 7.28 16.55 2.84
CA ARG A 165 7.44 15.43 1.89
C ARG A 165 7.67 14.12 2.65
N TYR A 166 6.70 13.73 3.49
CA TYR A 166 6.83 12.62 4.44
C TYR A 166 7.48 11.37 3.87
N LEU A 167 6.96 10.86 2.74
CA LEU A 167 7.48 9.65 2.11
C LEU A 167 8.87 9.87 1.52
N ALA A 168 9.10 10.96 0.80
CA ALA A 168 10.42 11.24 0.21
C ALA A 168 11.49 11.40 1.29
N ASP A 169 11.17 12.07 2.41
CA ASP A 169 12.08 12.22 3.55
C ASP A 169 12.38 10.86 4.21
N ALA A 170 11.36 9.97 4.30
CA ALA A 170 11.54 8.62 4.82
C ALA A 170 12.44 7.76 3.91
N ILE A 171 12.22 7.78 2.58
CA ILE A 171 13.05 7.10 1.58
C ILE A 171 14.50 7.53 1.70
N ASN A 172 14.76 8.85 1.74
CA ASN A 172 16.11 9.41 1.88
C ASN A 172 16.77 9.06 3.22
N ALA A 173 16.00 8.93 4.31
CA ALA A 173 16.54 8.52 5.60
C ALA A 173 16.96 7.04 5.57
N VAL A 174 16.09 6.17 5.03
CA VAL A 174 16.34 4.72 4.92
C VAL A 174 17.60 4.44 4.11
N SER A 175 17.73 5.05 2.92
CA SER A 175 18.89 4.82 2.03
C SER A 175 20.24 5.26 2.64
N ARG A 176 20.21 6.15 3.63
CA ARG A 176 21.42 6.61 4.37
C ARG A 176 21.62 5.87 5.69
N GLY A 177 20.85 4.82 5.97
CA GLY A 177 20.89 4.13 7.26
C GLY A 177 20.43 4.97 8.45
N MET A 178 19.72 6.07 8.20
CA MET A 178 19.26 7.00 9.23
C MET A 178 17.86 6.64 9.73
N LYS A 179 17.56 7.00 10.97
CA LYS A 179 16.20 6.84 11.53
C LYS A 179 15.21 7.78 10.85
N VAL A 180 14.05 7.24 10.44
CA VAL A 180 12.95 8.03 9.92
C VAL A 180 12.37 8.88 11.05
N LYS A 181 12.34 10.21 10.87
CA LYS A 181 11.86 11.17 11.88
C LYS A 181 10.34 11.07 12.06
N THR A 182 9.58 11.19 10.96
CA THR A 182 8.12 11.04 10.95
C THR A 182 7.80 9.61 10.51
N LYS A 183 7.50 8.73 11.47
CA LYS A 183 7.27 7.30 11.18
C LYS A 183 5.83 7.00 10.75
N THR A 184 4.88 7.81 11.17
CA THR A 184 3.46 7.61 10.89
C THR A 184 2.78 8.93 10.55
N THR A 185 1.88 8.90 9.57
CA THR A 185 0.95 9.98 9.26
C THR A 185 -0.43 9.41 8.97
N LYS A 186 -1.46 10.24 8.97
CA LYS A 186 -2.81 9.80 8.64
C LYS A 186 -2.90 9.47 7.14
N ALA A 187 -3.24 8.25 6.80
CA ALA A 187 -3.59 7.89 5.43
C ALA A 187 -4.91 8.58 5.04
N LEU A 188 -4.85 9.42 4.01
CA LEU A 188 -6.01 10.10 3.44
C LEU A 188 -6.40 9.40 2.15
N GLY A 189 -7.50 8.66 2.17
CA GLY A 189 -7.89 7.83 1.04
C GLY A 189 -9.32 7.31 1.13
N CYS A 190 -9.81 6.75 0.01
CA CYS A 190 -11.05 5.98 -0.01
C CYS A 190 -10.85 4.65 0.74
N SER A 191 -11.92 4.08 1.27
CA SER A 191 -11.85 2.73 1.82
C SER A 191 -11.58 1.70 0.72
N ILE A 192 -10.69 0.73 0.99
CA ILE A 192 -10.51 -0.45 0.14
C ILE A 192 -11.86 -1.19 0.05
N LYS A 193 -12.20 -1.67 -1.14
CA LYS A 193 -13.47 -2.38 -1.43
C LYS A 193 -13.22 -3.88 -1.35
N PHE A 194 -13.25 -4.40 -0.13
CA PHE A 194 -13.11 -5.83 0.16
C PHE A 194 -14.29 -6.66 -0.33
#